data_90247230cab18d4ac2cf41a6952547f4
#
_entry.id   90247230cab18d4ac2cf41a6952547f4
#
_cell.length_a   1.000
_cell.length_b   1.000
_cell.length_c   1.000
_cell.angle_alpha   90.00
_cell.angle_beta   90.00
_cell.angle_gamma   90.00
#
_symmetry.space_group_name_H-M   'P 1'
#
loop_
_entity.id
_entity.type
_entity.pdbx_description
1 polymer ?
#
loop_
_entity_poly.entity_id
_entity_poly.type
_entity_poly.pdbx_seq_one_letter_code
_entity_poly.pdbx_strand_id
1 'polypeptide(L)'
;MNALTTKEETWKLIGQLMKEGYSTPFELAVFSVGGKMGVMLQGRAGYDYTPNSLIKESLSWQLANKPDLMAKIRPLRGATTRGFDIEKYPMLVTVFQELGISLDDVYLPDMNPDVIEAGSVEQNMQATLMMQNTSVEEWKEALTEFLLQDAIYFDEEALEYVNSSEYSSLTYRQAAENFAERYLNYEKSYEFAKAYVSADQKQLMTGYAEELRQTFRERIRNNVWMSDASKQNATEKINAMKFNIGAPDEWFEEGLADLSQEQTVLDDVLALRSARMNLKCRLAGMANQRASFHVIIIEEGSLTTVNAFYIGNYNAMFIYPAFMLPPTYNPEVNDAHNYANMMAWGHEITHGFDTDGARWNKIGDLEDIWASDADRQEFKKRSQQLIDYYSTFDVMPFETGLKNDGAYTVAENVADLGGFFLAYDSYVKHLKKQGFTGDQLRLQKQRFYEAYGYFWSGKWTAENAKNKTLGNEAKGVAKDEHSLFRERVNGVVTNTDDWYDLFDVKPTDKFYVAPEKRIRIW
;
A
#
# COMPACT_ATOMS: atom_id res chain seq x y z
N MET A 1 36.14 14.05 2.06
CA MET A 1 35.97 14.92 0.88
C MET A 1 37.29 15.31 0.21
N ASN A 2 38.27 15.93 0.92
CA ASN A 2 39.51 16.43 0.28
C ASN A 2 40.36 15.38 -0.42
N ALA A 3 40.23 14.10 -0.09
CA ALA A 3 41.01 13.00 -0.68
C ALA A 3 40.42 12.46 -2.01
N LEU A 4 39.22 12.87 -2.37
CA LEU A 4 38.55 12.41 -3.60
C LEU A 4 39.23 13.05 -4.83
N THR A 5 39.63 12.24 -5.77
CA THR A 5 40.34 12.69 -6.98
C THR A 5 39.67 12.19 -8.27
N THR A 6 38.86 11.13 -8.18
CA THR A 6 38.20 10.54 -9.32
C THR A 6 36.67 10.39 -9.09
N LYS A 7 35.92 10.31 -10.18
CA LYS A 7 34.46 10.05 -10.12
C LYS A 7 34.18 8.69 -9.47
N GLU A 8 34.98 7.68 -9.76
CA GLU A 8 34.79 6.34 -9.18
C GLU A 8 34.92 6.34 -7.65
N GLU A 9 35.95 7.03 -7.11
CA GLU A 9 36.09 7.22 -5.66
C GLU A 9 34.88 7.93 -5.06
N THR A 10 34.35 8.93 -5.77
CA THR A 10 33.15 9.65 -5.33
C THR A 10 31.92 8.77 -5.33
N TRP A 11 31.74 7.93 -6.35
CA TRP A 11 30.62 7.01 -6.42
C TRP A 11 30.70 5.89 -5.36
N LYS A 12 31.89 5.40 -5.07
CA LYS A 12 32.13 4.49 -3.95
C LYS A 12 31.74 5.13 -2.62
N LEU A 13 32.18 6.37 -2.40
CA LEU A 13 31.80 7.11 -1.19
C LEU A 13 30.29 7.28 -1.07
N ILE A 14 29.57 7.58 -2.16
CA ILE A 14 28.09 7.67 -2.13
C ILE A 14 27.49 6.33 -1.66
N GLY A 15 27.90 5.21 -2.21
CA GLY A 15 27.43 3.89 -1.78
C GLY A 15 27.72 3.61 -0.30
N GLN A 16 28.89 3.98 0.18
CA GLN A 16 29.29 3.87 1.59
C GLN A 16 28.43 4.76 2.50
N LEU A 17 28.24 6.03 2.15
CA LEU A 17 27.41 6.97 2.91
C LEU A 17 25.96 6.50 2.98
N MET A 18 25.39 5.98 1.87
CA MET A 18 24.08 5.37 1.87
C MET A 18 23.98 4.19 2.83
N LYS A 19 24.99 3.33 2.84
CA LYS A 19 25.06 2.15 3.72
C LYS A 19 25.19 2.53 5.19
N GLU A 20 25.90 3.62 5.48
CA GLU A 20 26.08 4.17 6.83
C GLU A 20 24.90 5.04 7.29
N GLY A 21 23.87 5.22 6.46
CA GLY A 21 22.66 5.96 6.80
C GLY A 21 22.70 7.47 6.57
N TYR A 22 23.79 8.00 6.02
CA TYR A 22 23.88 9.42 5.69
C TYR A 22 22.94 9.79 4.53
N SER A 23 22.46 11.02 4.57
CA SER A 23 21.73 11.59 3.45
C SER A 23 22.62 11.72 2.22
N THR A 24 22.10 11.31 1.08
CA THR A 24 22.74 11.44 -0.22
C THR A 24 21.72 11.92 -1.24
N PRO A 25 22.14 12.39 -2.43
CA PRO A 25 21.23 12.77 -3.50
C PRO A 25 20.35 11.61 -4.01
N PHE A 26 20.61 10.38 -3.56
CA PHE A 26 19.92 9.17 -4.02
C PHE A 26 19.29 8.41 -2.87
N GLU A 27 18.24 7.67 -3.23
CA GLU A 27 17.59 6.70 -2.37
C GLU A 27 17.53 5.35 -3.09
N LEU A 28 17.57 4.26 -2.31
CA LEU A 28 17.33 2.91 -2.81
C LEU A 28 15.84 2.61 -2.70
N ALA A 29 15.17 2.49 -3.84
CA ALA A 29 13.80 1.98 -3.91
C ALA A 29 13.80 0.47 -4.09
N VAL A 30 12.81 -0.19 -3.46
CA VAL A 30 12.59 -1.64 -3.55
C VAL A 30 11.17 -1.86 -4.05
N PHE A 31 11.00 -2.69 -5.07
CA PHE A 31 9.69 -2.92 -5.71
C PHE A 31 9.56 -4.35 -6.25
N SER A 32 8.33 -4.80 -6.46
CA SER A 32 8.06 -6.13 -7.02
C SER A 32 8.12 -6.12 -8.54
N VAL A 33 8.83 -7.09 -9.12
CA VAL A 33 8.87 -7.31 -10.57
C VAL A 33 9.11 -8.78 -10.87
N GLY A 34 8.30 -9.39 -11.73
CA GLY A 34 8.44 -10.80 -12.11
C GLY A 34 8.41 -11.78 -10.92
N GLY A 35 7.68 -11.46 -9.86
CA GLY A 35 7.59 -12.27 -8.64
C GLY A 35 8.79 -12.19 -7.69
N LYS A 36 9.74 -11.26 -7.92
CA LYS A 36 10.90 -10.99 -7.08
C LYS A 36 10.98 -9.52 -6.72
N MET A 37 11.80 -9.20 -5.72
CA MET A 37 12.14 -7.83 -5.39
C MET A 37 13.26 -7.32 -6.28
N GLY A 38 12.94 -6.29 -7.06
CA GLY A 38 13.92 -5.49 -7.78
C GLY A 38 14.31 -4.26 -6.97
N VAL A 39 15.45 -3.67 -7.30
CA VAL A 39 15.93 -2.41 -6.71
C VAL A 39 16.33 -1.41 -7.78
N MET A 40 16.17 -0.13 -7.47
CA MET A 40 16.68 0.97 -8.30
C MET A 40 17.18 2.11 -7.43
N LEU A 41 18.12 2.88 -7.96
CA LEU A 41 18.48 4.18 -7.41
C LEU A 41 17.55 5.23 -8.01
N GLN A 42 16.94 6.04 -7.14
CA GLN A 42 16.13 7.17 -7.54
C GLN A 42 16.65 8.44 -6.88
N GLY A 43 16.43 9.59 -7.54
CA GLY A 43 16.71 10.89 -6.94
C GLY A 43 15.80 11.09 -5.72
N ARG A 44 16.35 11.64 -4.64
CA ARG A 44 15.61 11.91 -3.41
C ARG A 44 14.53 12.95 -3.66
N ALA A 45 13.26 12.57 -3.47
CA ALA A 45 12.13 13.49 -3.63
C ALA A 45 12.06 14.49 -2.46
N GLY A 46 11.66 15.73 -2.75
CA GLY A 46 11.34 16.73 -1.73
C GLY A 46 12.54 17.50 -1.16
N TYR A 47 13.75 17.21 -1.60
CA TYR A 47 14.90 18.07 -1.33
C TYR A 47 15.14 18.96 -2.55
N ASP A 48 14.80 20.24 -2.44
CA ASP A 48 15.24 21.30 -3.36
C ASP A 48 16.76 21.57 -3.24
N TYR A 49 17.54 20.56 -2.82
CA TYR A 49 18.95 20.66 -2.56
C TYR A 49 19.77 19.88 -3.57
N THR A 50 19.87 20.46 -4.69
CA THR A 50 21.03 20.29 -5.55
C THR A 50 22.11 21.28 -5.09
N PRO A 51 23.41 21.02 -5.22
CA PRO A 51 24.48 21.99 -4.91
C PRO A 51 24.22 23.33 -5.55
N ASN A 52 24.67 24.41 -4.95
CA ASN A 52 24.40 25.79 -5.40
C ASN A 52 24.68 26.05 -6.89
N SER A 53 25.56 25.28 -7.51
CA SER A 53 25.82 25.27 -8.96
C SER A 53 24.72 24.56 -9.78
N LEU A 54 23.99 23.61 -9.17
CA LEU A 54 22.93 22.84 -9.80
C LEU A 54 21.51 23.34 -9.43
N ILE A 55 21.36 24.02 -8.29
CA ILE A 55 20.06 24.55 -7.78
C ILE A 55 19.61 25.81 -8.52
N LYS A 56 20.50 26.58 -9.08
CA LYS A 56 20.09 27.83 -9.77
C LYS A 56 19.15 27.58 -10.94
N GLU A 57 18.99 26.33 -11.34
CA GLU A 57 18.20 25.95 -12.50
C GLU A 57 17.41 24.71 -12.17
N SER A 58 16.09 24.82 -12.12
CA SER A 58 15.21 23.65 -11.91
C SER A 58 15.56 22.53 -12.89
N LEU A 59 15.35 21.27 -12.50
CA LEU A 59 15.57 20.11 -13.37
C LEU A 59 14.87 20.33 -14.73
N SER A 60 13.65 20.87 -14.72
CA SER A 60 12.90 21.22 -15.92
C SER A 60 13.63 22.23 -16.80
N TRP A 61 14.28 23.23 -16.21
CA TRP A 61 15.07 24.20 -16.96
C TRP A 61 16.35 23.58 -17.55
N GLN A 62 17.05 22.75 -16.77
CA GLN A 62 18.24 22.05 -17.26
C GLN A 62 17.92 21.13 -18.42
N LEU A 63 16.80 20.41 -18.35
CA LEU A 63 16.33 19.53 -19.43
C LEU A 63 15.97 20.29 -20.71
N ALA A 64 15.33 21.47 -20.56
CA ALA A 64 14.99 22.33 -21.68
C ALA A 64 16.25 22.95 -22.35
N ASN A 65 17.31 23.19 -21.56
CA ASN A 65 18.49 23.92 -22.02
C ASN A 65 19.74 23.04 -22.23
N LYS A 66 19.68 21.74 -21.93
CA LYS A 66 20.77 20.75 -22.15
C LYS A 66 20.34 19.64 -23.11
N PRO A 67 20.29 19.93 -24.44
CA PRO A 67 19.79 18.97 -25.45
C PRO A 67 20.59 17.65 -25.48
N ASP A 68 21.87 17.67 -25.12
CA ASP A 68 22.71 16.46 -25.06
C ASP A 68 22.27 15.51 -23.92
N LEU A 69 21.77 16.06 -22.81
CA LEU A 69 21.19 15.28 -21.73
C LEU A 69 19.88 14.62 -22.16
N MET A 70 19.00 15.39 -22.83
CA MET A 70 17.77 14.86 -23.40
C MET A 70 18.01 13.76 -24.45
N ALA A 71 19.07 13.88 -25.24
CA ALA A 71 19.46 12.85 -26.21
C ALA A 71 19.90 11.54 -25.53
N LYS A 72 20.48 11.61 -24.33
CA LYS A 72 20.85 10.42 -23.53
C LYS A 72 19.65 9.77 -22.84
N ILE A 73 18.63 10.54 -22.49
CA ILE A 73 17.41 10.07 -21.81
C ILE A 73 16.43 9.40 -22.78
N ARG A 74 16.30 9.93 -24.01
CA ARG A 74 15.35 9.41 -25.02
C ARG A 74 15.49 7.91 -25.31
N PRO A 75 16.70 7.31 -25.41
CA PRO A 75 16.86 5.88 -25.61
C PRO A 75 16.36 5.02 -24.44
N LEU A 76 16.22 5.60 -23.25
CA LEU A 76 15.75 4.91 -22.04
C LEU A 76 14.22 4.82 -21.98
N ARG A 77 13.52 5.66 -22.78
CA ARG A 77 12.07 5.63 -22.93
C ARG A 77 11.63 4.45 -23.80
N GLY A 78 11.61 3.30 -23.36
CA GLY A 78 11.21 2.10 -24.12
C GLY A 78 12.17 0.96 -23.99
N ALA A 79 13.17 1.10 -23.12
CA ALA A 79 13.96 -0.04 -22.70
C ALA A 79 13.10 -0.95 -21.83
N THR A 80 12.90 -2.18 -22.24
CA THR A 80 12.28 -3.19 -21.40
C THR A 80 13.25 -3.59 -20.29
N THR A 81 12.71 -3.92 -19.11
CA THR A 81 13.48 -4.36 -17.92
C THR A 81 14.51 -5.46 -18.18
N ARG A 82 14.33 -6.25 -19.24
CA ARG A 82 15.22 -7.35 -19.63
C ARG A 82 16.33 -6.97 -20.61
N GLY A 83 16.40 -5.73 -21.07
CA GLY A 83 17.37 -5.29 -22.08
C GLY A 83 18.25 -4.13 -21.61
N PHE A 84 18.18 -3.76 -20.33
CA PHE A 84 18.94 -2.65 -19.79
C PHE A 84 20.40 -3.06 -19.58
N ASP A 85 21.29 -2.40 -20.29
CA ASP A 85 22.73 -2.57 -20.17
C ASP A 85 23.25 -1.62 -19.07
N ILE A 86 23.17 -2.04 -17.82
CA ILE A 86 23.61 -1.28 -16.64
C ILE A 86 25.10 -0.92 -16.72
N GLU A 87 25.90 -1.70 -17.46
CA GLU A 87 27.34 -1.45 -17.64
C GLU A 87 27.62 -0.11 -18.35
N LYS A 88 26.64 0.42 -19.08
CA LYS A 88 26.72 1.77 -19.66
C LYS A 88 26.64 2.89 -18.62
N TYR A 89 26.31 2.55 -17.37
CA TYR A 89 26.14 3.49 -16.27
C TYR A 89 27.09 3.15 -15.11
N PRO A 90 28.39 3.46 -15.25
CA PRO A 90 29.42 3.05 -14.28
C PRO A 90 29.16 3.56 -12.85
N MET A 91 28.44 4.71 -12.71
CA MET A 91 28.02 5.20 -11.41
C MET A 91 27.08 4.20 -10.71
N LEU A 92 26.03 3.75 -11.43
CA LEU A 92 25.07 2.79 -10.88
C LEU A 92 25.77 1.50 -10.51
N VAL A 93 26.61 0.97 -11.41
CA VAL A 93 27.41 -0.23 -11.15
C VAL A 93 28.21 -0.09 -9.87
N THR A 94 28.95 1.00 -9.72
CA THR A 94 29.81 1.23 -8.56
C THR A 94 29.00 1.34 -7.27
N VAL A 95 27.91 2.13 -7.27
CA VAL A 95 27.07 2.30 -6.07
C VAL A 95 26.41 0.98 -5.66
N PHE A 96 25.85 0.21 -6.60
CA PHE A 96 25.24 -1.09 -6.27
C PHE A 96 26.28 -2.12 -5.78
N GLN A 97 27.49 -2.10 -6.30
CA GLN A 97 28.58 -2.94 -5.79
C GLN A 97 28.95 -2.60 -4.35
N GLU A 98 29.06 -1.31 -3.99
CA GLU A 98 29.31 -0.88 -2.61
C GLU A 98 28.16 -1.26 -1.67
N LEU A 99 26.90 -1.21 -2.15
CA LEU A 99 25.74 -1.70 -1.41
C LEU A 99 25.68 -3.21 -1.29
N GLY A 100 26.50 -3.95 -2.04
CA GLY A 100 26.51 -5.43 -2.05
C GLY A 100 25.32 -6.04 -2.78
N ILE A 101 24.72 -5.31 -3.72
CA ILE A 101 23.55 -5.73 -4.50
C ILE A 101 24.01 -6.36 -5.82
N SER A 102 23.45 -7.52 -6.16
CA SER A 102 23.65 -8.12 -7.48
C SER A 102 23.07 -7.26 -8.57
N LEU A 103 23.80 -7.03 -9.66
CA LEU A 103 23.31 -6.29 -10.81
C LEU A 103 22.14 -7.00 -11.52
N ASP A 104 21.97 -8.31 -11.33
CA ASP A 104 20.82 -9.07 -11.83
C ASP A 104 19.50 -8.68 -11.15
N ASP A 105 19.57 -8.07 -9.97
CA ASP A 105 18.43 -7.63 -9.18
C ASP A 105 18.18 -6.11 -9.31
N VAL A 106 18.99 -5.42 -10.11
CA VAL A 106 18.84 -4.01 -10.41
C VAL A 106 17.94 -3.84 -11.64
N TYR A 107 16.95 -3.00 -11.48
CA TYR A 107 16.02 -2.66 -12.54
C TYR A 107 16.04 -1.17 -12.80
N LEU A 108 15.95 -0.80 -14.06
CA LEU A 108 15.35 0.47 -14.44
C LEU A 108 13.93 0.14 -14.84
N PRO A 109 12.94 0.82 -14.27
CA PRO A 109 11.56 0.50 -14.57
C PRO A 109 11.33 0.67 -16.05
N ASP A 110 10.86 -0.40 -16.69
CA ASP A 110 10.12 -0.26 -17.94
C ASP A 110 8.89 0.56 -17.56
N MET A 111 8.88 1.78 -18.07
CA MET A 111 7.93 2.80 -17.71
C MET A 111 6.55 2.39 -18.19
N ASN A 112 5.91 1.47 -17.48
CA ASN A 112 4.48 1.30 -17.67
C ASN A 112 3.79 2.52 -17.02
N PRO A 113 3.28 3.48 -17.81
CA PRO A 113 2.68 4.71 -17.31
C PRO A 113 1.46 4.45 -16.42
N ASP A 114 0.94 3.23 -16.42
CA ASP A 114 -0.22 2.83 -15.63
C ASP A 114 0.13 2.41 -14.19
N VAL A 115 1.41 2.24 -13.85
CA VAL A 115 1.87 1.72 -12.54
C VAL A 115 2.65 2.73 -11.73
N ILE A 116 3.41 3.58 -12.41
CA ILE A 116 4.21 4.63 -11.79
C ILE A 116 3.82 5.90 -12.52
N GLU A 117 3.56 6.98 -11.79
CA GLU A 117 3.41 8.30 -12.42
C GLU A 117 4.60 8.52 -13.34
N ALA A 118 4.37 8.53 -14.63
CA ALA A 118 5.41 8.54 -15.66
C ALA A 118 6.44 9.68 -15.45
N GLY A 119 6.00 10.79 -14.80
CA GLY A 119 6.84 11.90 -14.43
C GLY A 119 7.90 11.59 -13.36
N SER A 120 7.61 10.76 -12.37
CA SER A 120 8.53 10.50 -11.26
C SER A 120 9.72 9.64 -11.69
N VAL A 121 9.49 8.63 -12.52
CA VAL A 121 10.57 7.76 -13.02
C VAL A 121 11.46 8.50 -14.02
N GLU A 122 10.86 9.30 -14.91
CA GLU A 122 11.62 10.13 -15.84
C GLU A 122 12.54 11.10 -15.08
N GLN A 123 12.04 11.77 -14.03
CA GLN A 123 12.81 12.64 -13.17
C GLN A 123 13.95 11.90 -12.45
N ASN A 124 13.71 10.70 -11.94
CA ASN A 124 14.71 9.92 -11.25
C ASN A 124 15.84 9.45 -12.18
N MET A 125 15.52 9.01 -13.39
CA MET A 125 16.52 8.65 -14.40
C MET A 125 17.31 9.87 -14.87
N GLN A 126 16.66 11.00 -15.04
CA GLN A 126 17.28 12.26 -15.41
C GLN A 126 18.27 12.71 -14.35
N ALA A 127 17.89 12.65 -13.07
CA ALA A 127 18.77 12.96 -11.95
C ALA A 127 20.03 12.06 -11.97
N THR A 128 19.87 10.75 -12.15
CA THR A 128 20.99 9.81 -12.24
C THR A 128 21.96 10.17 -13.36
N LEU A 129 21.45 10.48 -14.55
CA LEU A 129 22.30 10.85 -15.71
C LEU A 129 22.98 12.21 -15.52
N MET A 130 22.31 13.18 -14.90
CA MET A 130 22.91 14.46 -14.54
C MET A 130 24.09 14.25 -13.60
N MET A 131 23.90 13.43 -12.57
CA MET A 131 24.93 13.15 -11.57
C MET A 131 26.14 12.41 -12.16
N GLN A 132 25.97 11.56 -13.17
CA GLN A 132 27.09 10.95 -13.88
C GLN A 132 27.97 11.97 -14.64
N ASN A 133 27.39 13.08 -15.09
CA ASN A 133 28.11 14.14 -15.80
C ASN A 133 28.69 15.21 -14.87
N THR A 134 28.39 15.15 -13.57
CA THR A 134 28.90 16.08 -12.55
C THR A 134 30.39 15.85 -12.33
N SER A 135 31.16 16.94 -12.18
CA SER A 135 32.59 16.90 -11.89
C SER A 135 32.85 16.41 -10.44
N VAL A 136 34.09 16.01 -10.16
CA VAL A 136 34.49 15.59 -8.80
C VAL A 136 34.34 16.74 -7.80
N GLU A 137 34.65 17.97 -8.21
CA GLU A 137 34.54 19.15 -7.32
C GLU A 137 33.07 19.48 -6.99
N GLU A 138 32.18 19.44 -7.99
CA GLU A 138 30.74 19.60 -7.76
C GLU A 138 30.18 18.48 -6.86
N TRP A 139 30.67 17.24 -6.99
CA TRP A 139 30.33 16.14 -6.09
C TRP A 139 30.79 16.41 -4.65
N LYS A 140 32.00 16.93 -4.45
CA LYS A 140 32.49 17.27 -3.11
C LYS A 140 31.60 18.30 -2.43
N GLU A 141 31.21 19.35 -3.18
CA GLU A 141 30.30 20.37 -2.69
C GLU A 141 28.94 19.75 -2.30
N ALA A 142 28.34 18.98 -3.19
CA ALA A 142 27.05 18.32 -2.94
C ALA A 142 27.07 17.44 -1.71
N LEU A 143 28.02 16.51 -1.63
CA LEU A 143 28.11 15.58 -0.50
C LEU A 143 28.43 16.30 0.81
N THR A 144 29.26 17.35 0.78
CA THR A 144 29.52 18.17 1.97
C THR A 144 28.24 18.84 2.46
N GLU A 145 27.43 19.36 1.56
CA GLU A 145 26.13 19.97 1.91
C GLU A 145 25.17 18.97 2.54
N PHE A 146 25.01 17.76 1.97
CA PHE A 146 24.17 16.71 2.55
C PHE A 146 24.62 16.29 3.96
N LEU A 147 25.93 16.12 4.17
CA LEU A 147 26.49 15.79 5.48
C LEU A 147 26.30 16.91 6.51
N LEU A 148 26.48 18.17 6.09
CA LEU A 148 26.23 19.33 6.95
C LEU A 148 24.74 19.45 7.31
N GLN A 149 23.85 19.16 6.39
CA GLN A 149 22.42 19.14 6.67
C GLN A 149 22.05 18.07 7.69
N ASP A 150 22.54 16.83 7.57
CA ASP A 150 22.31 15.81 8.58
C ASP A 150 22.84 16.27 9.95
N ALA A 151 24.06 16.83 10.00
CA ALA A 151 24.65 17.31 11.23
C ALA A 151 23.83 18.45 11.88
N ILE A 152 23.38 19.43 11.09
CA ILE A 152 22.60 20.58 11.59
C ILE A 152 21.18 20.14 11.97
N TYR A 153 20.54 19.30 11.15
CA TYR A 153 19.15 18.91 11.38
C TYR A 153 18.96 18.05 12.63
N PHE A 154 19.98 17.30 13.05
CA PHE A 154 19.96 16.44 14.23
C PHE A 154 20.86 16.95 15.37
N ASP A 155 21.34 18.18 15.26
CA ASP A 155 22.01 18.86 16.36
C ASP A 155 21.00 19.21 17.47
N GLU A 156 21.33 18.88 18.71
CA GLU A 156 20.41 19.06 19.83
C GLU A 156 20.04 20.52 20.07
N GLU A 157 20.99 21.46 19.92
CA GLU A 157 20.74 22.89 20.08
C GLU A 157 19.84 23.42 18.95
N ALA A 158 20.06 22.95 17.71
CA ALA A 158 19.23 23.31 16.57
C ALA A 158 17.80 22.75 16.72
N LEU A 159 17.64 21.51 17.20
CA LEU A 159 16.34 20.92 17.49
C LEU A 159 15.60 21.69 18.61
N GLU A 160 16.28 22.09 19.68
CA GLU A 160 15.70 22.95 20.72
C GLU A 160 15.25 24.29 20.14
N TYR A 161 16.06 24.93 19.31
CA TYR A 161 15.72 26.18 18.65
C TYR A 161 14.50 26.05 17.73
N VAL A 162 14.45 25.04 16.89
CA VAL A 162 13.31 24.77 15.98
C VAL A 162 12.04 24.49 16.78
N ASN A 163 12.12 23.70 17.85
CA ASN A 163 10.98 23.37 18.70
C ASN A 163 10.51 24.54 19.58
N SER A 164 11.39 25.49 19.92
CA SER A 164 11.05 26.69 20.69
C SER A 164 10.60 27.88 19.82
N SER A 165 10.75 27.78 18.49
CA SER A 165 10.42 28.89 17.60
C SER A 165 8.90 29.05 17.42
N GLU A 166 8.43 30.29 17.22
CA GLU A 166 7.02 30.62 16.92
C GLU A 166 6.47 29.92 15.66
N TYR A 167 7.34 29.29 14.88
CA TYR A 167 7.01 28.55 13.67
C TYR A 167 6.63 27.09 13.93
N SER A 168 6.93 26.54 15.11
CA SER A 168 6.54 25.18 15.49
C SER A 168 5.27 25.21 16.34
N SER A 169 4.14 24.88 15.74
CA SER A 169 2.88 24.64 16.48
C SER A 169 2.86 23.29 17.21
N LEU A 170 3.96 22.52 17.15
CA LEU A 170 4.07 21.19 17.73
C LEU A 170 4.59 21.26 19.15
N THR A 171 3.95 20.52 20.06
CA THR A 171 4.52 20.25 21.37
C THR A 171 5.72 19.31 21.24
N TYR A 172 6.63 19.31 22.23
CA TYR A 172 7.75 18.36 22.31
C TYR A 172 7.30 16.90 22.12
N ARG A 173 6.17 16.53 22.73
CA ARG A 173 5.57 15.20 22.57
C ARG A 173 5.20 14.89 21.13
N GLN A 174 4.54 15.82 20.45
CA GLN A 174 4.17 15.65 19.03
C GLN A 174 5.40 15.55 18.14
N ALA A 175 6.46 16.32 18.41
CA ALA A 175 7.71 16.22 17.70
C ALA A 175 8.38 14.84 17.88
N ALA A 176 8.40 14.33 19.12
CA ALA A 176 8.92 13.01 19.44
C ALA A 176 8.07 11.87 18.82
N GLU A 177 6.74 12.00 18.84
CA GLU A 177 5.83 11.07 18.18
C GLU A 177 6.08 11.03 16.66
N ASN A 178 6.20 12.20 16.02
CA ASN A 178 6.51 12.29 14.58
C ASN A 178 7.88 11.68 14.23
N PHE A 179 8.87 11.91 15.10
CA PHE A 179 10.19 11.29 14.95
C PHE A 179 10.11 9.77 15.04
N ALA A 180 9.41 9.25 16.05
CA ALA A 180 9.22 7.81 16.25
C ALA A 180 8.46 7.17 15.08
N GLU A 181 7.42 7.84 14.53
CA GLU A 181 6.71 7.35 13.33
C GLU A 181 7.61 7.33 12.10
N ARG A 182 8.50 8.30 11.95
CA ARG A 182 9.37 8.39 10.77
C ARG A 182 10.54 7.43 10.79
N TYR A 183 11.15 7.22 11.95
CA TYR A 183 12.42 6.50 12.05
C TYR A 183 12.34 5.13 12.73
N LEU A 184 11.36 4.89 13.60
CA LEU A 184 11.25 3.68 14.41
C LEU A 184 10.15 2.72 13.92
N ASN A 185 9.64 2.87 12.71
CA ASN A 185 8.51 2.07 12.22
C ASN A 185 8.80 0.56 12.23
N TYR A 186 10.01 0.13 11.93
CA TYR A 186 10.37 -1.29 11.91
C TYR A 186 10.55 -1.85 13.34
N GLU A 187 11.26 -1.14 14.21
CA GLU A 187 11.45 -1.48 15.63
C GLU A 187 10.11 -1.49 16.38
N LYS A 188 9.27 -0.47 16.19
CA LYS A 188 7.92 -0.40 16.75
C LYS A 188 7.08 -1.59 16.29
N SER A 189 7.15 -1.93 15.01
CA SER A 189 6.42 -3.08 14.44
C SER A 189 6.91 -4.39 15.04
N TYR A 190 8.22 -4.56 15.20
CA TYR A 190 8.82 -5.75 15.80
C TYR A 190 8.37 -5.94 17.25
N GLU A 191 8.52 -4.91 18.10
CA GLU A 191 8.13 -4.99 19.51
C GLU A 191 6.61 -5.11 19.67
N PHE A 192 5.82 -4.42 18.86
CA PHE A 192 4.36 -4.53 18.88
C PHE A 192 3.90 -5.95 18.47
N ALA A 193 4.44 -6.50 17.40
CA ALA A 193 4.11 -7.85 16.99
C ALA A 193 4.48 -8.89 18.04
N LYS A 194 5.67 -8.77 18.65
CA LYS A 194 6.13 -9.63 19.74
C LYS A 194 5.22 -9.59 20.98
N ALA A 195 4.66 -8.41 21.29
CA ALA A 195 3.76 -8.24 22.43
C ALA A 195 2.33 -8.74 22.16
N TYR A 196 1.80 -8.61 20.93
CA TYR A 196 0.39 -8.76 20.62
C TYR A 196 0.05 -9.84 19.59
N VAL A 197 1.03 -10.46 18.93
CA VAL A 197 0.80 -11.48 17.90
C VAL A 197 1.35 -12.82 18.36
N SER A 198 0.53 -13.65 18.99
CA SER A 198 0.93 -15.02 19.33
C SER A 198 0.85 -15.94 18.09
N ALA A 199 1.64 -17.02 18.10
CA ALA A 199 1.62 -18.03 17.04
C ALA A 199 0.22 -18.66 16.89
N ASP A 200 -0.44 -18.99 18.01
CA ASP A 200 -1.77 -19.59 18.01
C ASP A 200 -2.82 -18.64 17.41
N GLN A 201 -2.76 -17.35 17.77
CA GLN A 201 -3.65 -16.34 17.21
C GLN A 201 -3.40 -16.16 15.71
N LYS A 202 -2.15 -16.06 15.29
CA LYS A 202 -1.81 -15.97 13.87
C LYS A 202 -2.29 -17.19 13.08
N GLN A 203 -2.13 -18.39 13.65
CA GLN A 203 -2.63 -19.62 13.04
C GLN A 203 -4.16 -19.63 12.92
N LEU A 204 -4.89 -19.24 13.97
CA LEU A 204 -6.34 -19.12 13.96
C LEU A 204 -6.81 -18.14 12.88
N MET A 205 -6.20 -16.96 12.83
CA MET A 205 -6.54 -15.92 11.84
C MET A 205 -6.22 -16.37 10.42
N THR A 206 -5.10 -17.06 10.21
CA THR A 206 -4.77 -17.68 8.91
C THR A 206 -5.83 -18.71 8.51
N GLY A 207 -6.38 -19.46 9.46
CA GLY A 207 -7.49 -20.40 9.21
C GLY A 207 -8.73 -19.68 8.66
N TYR A 208 -9.11 -18.56 9.24
CA TYR A 208 -10.23 -17.76 8.73
C TYR A 208 -9.96 -17.18 7.34
N ALA A 209 -8.75 -16.68 7.08
CA ALA A 209 -8.39 -16.19 5.75
C ALA A 209 -8.49 -17.30 4.68
N GLU A 210 -8.08 -18.53 5.02
CA GLU A 210 -8.20 -19.68 4.12
C GLU A 210 -9.67 -20.13 3.90
N GLU A 211 -10.54 -19.97 4.89
CA GLU A 211 -12.00 -20.15 4.69
C GLU A 211 -12.55 -19.16 3.68
N LEU A 212 -12.19 -17.88 3.79
CA LEU A 212 -12.58 -16.85 2.83
C LEU A 212 -12.03 -17.14 1.42
N ARG A 213 -10.76 -17.56 1.31
CA ARG A 213 -10.14 -18.00 0.05
C ARG A 213 -10.93 -19.14 -0.58
N GLN A 214 -11.27 -20.16 0.20
CA GLN A 214 -12.07 -21.29 -0.28
C GLN A 214 -13.46 -20.86 -0.74
N THR A 215 -14.09 -19.97 0.01
CA THR A 215 -15.41 -19.43 -0.35
C THR A 215 -15.34 -18.63 -1.65
N PHE A 216 -14.27 -17.84 -1.88
CA PHE A 216 -14.10 -17.11 -3.13
C PHE A 216 -13.86 -18.04 -4.32
N ARG A 217 -13.06 -19.09 -4.16
CA ARG A 217 -12.90 -20.13 -5.21
C ARG A 217 -14.23 -20.76 -5.62
N GLU A 218 -15.11 -21.01 -4.66
CA GLU A 218 -16.44 -21.56 -4.94
C GLU A 218 -17.30 -20.56 -5.71
N ARG A 219 -17.24 -19.27 -5.35
CA ARG A 219 -17.95 -18.21 -6.06
C ARG A 219 -17.41 -18.04 -7.49
N ILE A 220 -16.11 -18.02 -7.71
CA ILE A 220 -15.50 -17.99 -9.06
C ILE A 220 -15.99 -19.18 -9.89
N ARG A 221 -15.91 -20.40 -9.33
CA ARG A 221 -16.35 -21.63 -10.03
C ARG A 221 -17.81 -21.56 -10.45
N ASN A 222 -18.68 -21.06 -9.57
CA ASN A 222 -20.11 -20.97 -9.79
C ASN A 222 -20.56 -19.70 -10.52
N ASN A 223 -19.63 -18.78 -10.81
CA ASN A 223 -19.93 -17.56 -11.52
C ASN A 223 -20.47 -17.86 -12.93
N VAL A 224 -21.59 -17.21 -13.30
CA VAL A 224 -22.34 -17.55 -14.52
C VAL A 224 -21.95 -16.71 -15.74
N TRP A 225 -21.23 -15.62 -15.55
CA TRP A 225 -20.88 -14.70 -16.65
C TRP A 225 -19.40 -14.82 -17.09
N MET A 226 -18.52 -15.31 -16.24
CA MET A 226 -17.13 -15.52 -16.58
C MET A 226 -16.94 -16.74 -17.47
N SER A 227 -16.08 -16.62 -18.49
CA SER A 227 -15.61 -17.77 -19.26
C SER A 227 -14.75 -18.71 -18.40
N ASP A 228 -14.61 -19.97 -18.81
CA ASP A 228 -13.79 -20.95 -18.09
C ASP A 228 -12.33 -20.52 -18.01
N ALA A 229 -11.79 -19.84 -19.03
CA ALA A 229 -10.44 -19.34 -19.03
C ALA A 229 -10.25 -18.21 -18.01
N SER A 230 -11.18 -17.24 -17.91
CA SER A 230 -11.14 -16.21 -16.89
C SER A 230 -11.31 -16.78 -15.49
N LYS A 231 -12.16 -17.79 -15.30
CA LYS A 231 -12.29 -18.53 -14.03
C LYS A 231 -10.98 -19.20 -13.64
N GLN A 232 -10.26 -19.77 -14.61
CA GLN A 232 -8.95 -20.37 -14.36
C GLN A 232 -7.95 -19.33 -13.89
N ASN A 233 -7.80 -18.21 -14.63
CA ASN A 233 -6.88 -17.12 -14.25
C ASN A 233 -7.20 -16.57 -12.86
N ALA A 234 -8.48 -16.30 -12.56
CA ALA A 234 -8.91 -15.83 -11.25
C ALA A 234 -8.64 -16.86 -10.14
N THR A 235 -8.84 -18.16 -10.43
CA THR A 235 -8.54 -19.24 -9.48
C THR A 235 -7.04 -19.37 -9.23
N GLU A 236 -6.22 -19.25 -10.25
CA GLU A 236 -4.77 -19.27 -10.10
C GLU A 236 -4.28 -18.07 -9.27
N LYS A 237 -4.85 -16.87 -9.52
CA LYS A 237 -4.51 -15.66 -8.78
C LYS A 237 -4.87 -15.76 -7.31
N ILE A 238 -6.10 -16.18 -6.95
CA ILE A 238 -6.49 -16.32 -5.55
C ILE A 238 -5.70 -17.43 -4.83
N ASN A 239 -5.33 -18.50 -5.53
CA ASN A 239 -4.48 -19.54 -4.97
C ASN A 239 -3.06 -19.06 -4.67
N ALA A 240 -2.52 -18.19 -5.51
CA ALA A 240 -1.18 -17.62 -5.36
C ALA A 240 -1.16 -16.40 -4.41
N MET A 241 -2.30 -15.78 -4.11
CA MET A 241 -2.38 -14.61 -3.24
C MET A 241 -1.76 -14.90 -1.87
N LYS A 242 -0.77 -14.11 -1.47
CA LYS A 242 -0.16 -14.21 -0.14
C LYS A 242 -1.05 -13.52 0.89
N PHE A 243 -1.24 -14.17 2.02
CA PHE A 243 -1.87 -13.59 3.19
C PHE A 243 -0.80 -13.23 4.22
N ASN A 244 -0.57 -11.93 4.40
CA ASN A 244 0.33 -11.38 5.40
C ASN A 244 -0.50 -10.96 6.62
N ILE A 245 -0.47 -11.78 7.68
CA ILE A 245 -1.37 -11.64 8.83
C ILE A 245 -0.57 -11.35 10.08
N GLY A 246 -0.86 -10.21 10.70
CA GLY A 246 -0.33 -9.75 11.97
C GLY A 246 1.13 -9.29 11.91
N ALA A 247 2.03 -10.14 11.44
CA ALA A 247 3.47 -9.85 11.39
C ALA A 247 4.15 -10.71 10.32
N PRO A 248 5.35 -10.32 9.85
CA PRO A 248 6.20 -11.18 9.04
C PRO A 248 6.40 -12.55 9.69
N ASP A 249 6.55 -13.60 8.85
CA ASP A 249 6.84 -14.95 9.34
C ASP A 249 8.25 -15.05 9.95
N GLU A 250 9.16 -14.19 9.51
CA GLU A 250 10.54 -14.07 9.93
C GLU A 250 10.91 -12.58 9.99
N TRP A 251 11.62 -12.17 11.01
CA TRP A 251 12.18 -10.81 11.09
C TRP A 251 13.66 -10.84 10.71
N PHE A 252 14.10 -9.86 9.95
CA PHE A 252 15.49 -9.72 9.55
C PHE A 252 16.22 -8.81 10.53
N GLU A 253 17.27 -9.34 11.18
CA GLU A 253 18.07 -8.59 12.15
C GLU A 253 18.75 -7.37 11.51
N GLU A 254 19.11 -7.47 10.23
CA GLU A 254 19.69 -6.36 9.47
C GLU A 254 18.78 -5.12 9.41
N GLY A 255 17.47 -5.31 9.62
CA GLY A 255 16.49 -4.20 9.67
C GLY A 255 16.33 -3.56 11.05
N LEU A 256 16.92 -4.13 12.10
CA LEU A 256 16.84 -3.61 13.47
C LEU A 256 18.11 -2.83 13.82
N ALA A 257 17.95 -1.59 14.26
CA ALA A 257 19.06 -0.76 14.72
C ALA A 257 19.42 -1.10 16.19
N ASP A 258 20.72 -1.12 16.50
CA ASP A 258 21.18 -1.19 17.88
C ASP A 258 21.26 0.22 18.48
N LEU A 259 20.30 0.55 19.32
CA LEU A 259 20.21 1.82 20.04
C LEU A 259 20.57 1.66 21.53
N SER A 260 21.30 0.61 21.89
CA SER A 260 21.60 0.26 23.30
C SER A 260 22.68 1.12 23.94
N GLN A 261 23.44 1.88 23.14
CA GLN A 261 24.54 2.71 23.62
C GLN A 261 24.10 4.19 23.79
N GLU A 262 24.69 4.88 24.77
CA GLU A 262 24.54 6.34 24.86
C GLU A 262 25.27 6.98 23.66
N GLN A 263 24.51 7.64 22.81
CA GLN A 263 25.03 8.28 21.60
C GLN A 263 24.17 9.52 21.30
N THR A 264 24.62 10.31 20.31
CA THR A 264 23.86 11.51 19.91
C THR A 264 22.62 11.13 19.11
N VAL A 265 21.65 12.05 19.00
CA VAL A 265 20.46 11.88 18.14
C VAL A 265 20.88 11.59 16.69
N LEU A 266 21.95 12.21 16.21
CA LEU A 266 22.49 11.95 14.87
C LEU A 266 22.95 10.48 14.74
N ASP A 267 23.70 9.96 15.72
CA ASP A 267 24.18 8.57 15.69
C ASP A 267 23.00 7.58 15.67
N ASP A 268 21.96 7.83 16.47
CA ASP A 268 20.75 7.00 16.48
C ASP A 268 20.04 7.03 15.11
N VAL A 269 19.90 8.20 14.51
CA VAL A 269 19.28 8.33 13.17
C VAL A 269 20.11 7.64 12.11
N LEU A 270 21.43 7.76 12.15
CA LEU A 270 22.32 7.07 11.22
C LEU A 270 22.22 5.55 11.39
N ALA A 271 22.19 5.04 12.63
CA ALA A 271 21.98 3.63 12.90
C ALA A 271 20.65 3.10 12.36
N LEU A 272 19.55 3.84 12.58
CA LEU A 272 18.22 3.51 12.05
C LEU A 272 18.18 3.51 10.52
N ARG A 273 18.73 4.53 9.89
CA ARG A 273 18.78 4.62 8.42
C ARG A 273 19.68 3.55 7.80
N SER A 274 20.82 3.26 8.45
CA SER A 274 21.72 2.17 8.05
C SER A 274 21.03 0.82 8.11
N ALA A 275 20.30 0.54 9.20
CA ALA A 275 19.50 -0.69 9.33
C ALA A 275 18.45 -0.79 8.20
N ARG A 276 17.74 0.31 7.88
CA ARG A 276 16.79 0.33 6.75
C ARG A 276 17.47 0.08 5.41
N MET A 277 18.65 0.67 5.18
CA MET A 277 19.42 0.43 3.97
C MET A 277 19.87 -1.03 3.87
N ASN A 278 20.40 -1.59 4.94
CA ASN A 278 20.82 -3.00 5.01
C ASN A 278 19.63 -3.94 4.76
N LEU A 279 18.45 -3.62 5.32
CA LEU A 279 17.24 -4.38 5.05
C LEU A 279 16.85 -4.30 3.57
N LYS A 280 16.82 -3.11 2.95
CA LYS A 280 16.55 -2.95 1.53
C LYS A 280 17.53 -3.75 0.65
N CYS A 281 18.82 -3.73 0.98
CA CYS A 281 19.84 -4.56 0.30
C CYS A 281 19.56 -6.06 0.49
N ARG A 282 19.15 -6.49 1.70
CA ARG A 282 18.80 -7.88 2.01
C ARG A 282 17.58 -8.38 1.23
N LEU A 283 16.63 -7.48 0.93
CA LEU A 283 15.41 -7.83 0.19
C LEU A 283 15.64 -7.94 -1.32
N ALA A 284 16.70 -7.35 -1.88
CA ALA A 284 17.02 -7.43 -3.31
C ALA A 284 17.12 -8.88 -3.78
N GLY A 285 16.48 -9.21 -4.90
CA GLY A 285 16.43 -10.57 -5.47
C GLY A 285 15.55 -11.59 -4.73
N MET A 286 15.02 -11.23 -3.55
CA MET A 286 14.16 -12.12 -2.78
C MET A 286 12.80 -12.30 -3.46
N ALA A 287 12.15 -13.47 -3.27
CA ALA A 287 10.78 -13.67 -3.71
C ALA A 287 9.86 -12.61 -3.09
N ASN A 288 9.04 -11.96 -3.90
CA ASN A 288 8.19 -10.85 -3.48
C ASN A 288 7.26 -11.22 -2.31
N GLN A 289 6.70 -12.42 -2.32
CA GLN A 289 5.82 -12.91 -1.25
C GLN A 289 6.51 -13.05 0.12
N ARG A 290 7.84 -13.28 0.16
CA ARG A 290 8.63 -13.33 1.40
C ARG A 290 9.00 -11.93 1.87
N ALA A 291 9.31 -11.05 0.93
CA ALA A 291 9.80 -9.70 1.19
C ALA A 291 8.68 -8.69 1.50
N SER A 292 7.48 -8.89 0.93
CA SER A 292 6.43 -7.87 0.85
C SER A 292 6.07 -7.23 2.18
N PHE A 293 5.96 -8.01 3.26
CA PHE A 293 5.58 -7.44 4.56
C PHE A 293 6.68 -6.52 5.13
N HIS A 294 7.95 -6.83 4.89
CA HIS A 294 9.05 -5.96 5.31
C HIS A 294 9.05 -4.63 4.54
N VAL A 295 8.83 -4.70 3.21
CA VAL A 295 8.73 -3.49 2.37
C VAL A 295 7.60 -2.60 2.87
N ILE A 296 6.43 -3.18 3.16
CA ILE A 296 5.29 -2.42 3.67
C ILE A 296 5.61 -1.72 4.99
N ILE A 297 6.28 -2.39 5.93
CA ILE A 297 6.64 -1.77 7.20
C ILE A 297 7.59 -0.58 7.01
N ILE A 298 8.52 -0.66 6.05
CA ILE A 298 9.50 0.41 5.83
C ILE A 298 9.00 1.54 4.93
N GLU A 299 8.01 1.29 4.06
CA GLU A 299 7.50 2.29 3.12
C GLU A 299 6.16 2.91 3.60
N GLU A 300 5.23 2.09 4.11
CA GLU A 300 3.88 2.53 4.50
C GLU A 300 3.75 2.85 6.00
N GLY A 301 4.68 2.37 6.83
CA GLY A 301 4.71 2.66 8.26
C GLY A 301 4.51 1.46 9.18
N SER A 302 4.40 1.76 10.48
CA SER A 302 4.43 0.73 11.52
C SER A 302 3.12 -0.07 11.61
N LEU A 303 3.24 -1.33 12.07
CA LEU A 303 2.11 -2.24 12.33
C LEU A 303 1.23 -1.82 13.53
N THR A 304 1.52 -0.69 14.18
CA THR A 304 0.77 -0.21 15.35
C THR A 304 -0.57 0.45 14.99
N THR A 305 -0.81 0.70 13.71
CA THR A 305 -2.08 1.27 13.23
C THR A 305 -3.16 0.22 13.03
N VAL A 306 -4.43 0.64 13.02
CA VAL A 306 -5.56 -0.23 12.63
C VAL A 306 -5.70 -0.14 11.12
N ASN A 307 -5.16 -1.11 10.39
CA ASN A 307 -5.21 -1.12 8.93
C ASN A 307 -5.25 -2.53 8.35
N ALA A 308 -5.81 -2.64 7.15
CA ALA A 308 -5.77 -3.77 6.27
C ALA A 308 -5.78 -3.26 4.83
N PHE A 309 -5.09 -3.92 3.90
CA PHE A 309 -5.06 -3.53 2.49
C PHE A 309 -4.55 -4.67 1.60
N TYR A 310 -4.85 -4.56 0.32
CA TYR A 310 -4.32 -5.43 -0.73
C TYR A 310 -3.38 -4.63 -1.65
N ILE A 311 -2.30 -5.25 -2.09
CA ILE A 311 -1.36 -4.64 -3.04
C ILE A 311 -1.18 -5.55 -4.26
N GLY A 312 -1.58 -5.04 -5.42
CA GLY A 312 -1.63 -5.78 -6.68
C GLY A 312 -0.28 -6.30 -7.16
N ASN A 313 0.77 -5.48 -7.10
CA ASN A 313 2.12 -5.86 -7.54
C ASN A 313 2.81 -6.91 -6.67
N TYR A 314 2.27 -7.22 -5.49
CA TYR A 314 2.67 -8.37 -4.66
C TYR A 314 1.69 -9.54 -4.77
N ASN A 315 0.49 -9.30 -5.31
CA ASN A 315 -0.65 -10.19 -5.17
C ASN A 315 -0.79 -10.65 -3.71
N ALA A 316 -0.86 -9.71 -2.81
CA ALA A 316 -0.81 -9.96 -1.38
C ALA A 316 -1.80 -9.08 -0.60
N MET A 317 -2.45 -9.70 0.38
CA MET A 317 -3.27 -9.06 1.40
C MET A 317 -2.44 -8.86 2.67
N PHE A 318 -2.65 -7.73 3.35
CA PHE A 318 -1.99 -7.38 4.59
C PHE A 318 -3.04 -7.08 5.66
N ILE A 319 -2.95 -7.77 6.79
CA ILE A 319 -3.82 -7.57 7.95
C ILE A 319 -2.93 -7.20 9.14
N TYR A 320 -3.07 -5.98 9.63
CA TYR A 320 -2.29 -5.50 10.76
C TYR A 320 -2.80 -6.08 12.09
N PRO A 321 -1.95 -6.19 13.13
CA PRO A 321 -2.29 -6.86 14.39
C PRO A 321 -3.57 -6.37 15.05
N ALA A 322 -3.89 -5.08 14.94
CA ALA A 322 -5.07 -4.49 15.55
C ALA A 322 -6.39 -5.11 15.03
N PHE A 323 -6.44 -5.59 13.76
CA PHE A 323 -7.58 -6.34 13.22
C PHE A 323 -7.73 -7.74 13.84
N MET A 324 -6.72 -8.22 14.53
CA MET A 324 -6.73 -9.52 15.22
C MET A 324 -7.09 -9.39 16.71
N LEU A 325 -7.32 -8.16 17.18
CA LEU A 325 -7.56 -7.82 18.59
C LEU A 325 -8.98 -7.25 18.78
N PRO A 326 -9.53 -7.27 20.02
CA PRO A 326 -10.77 -6.57 20.32
C PRO A 326 -10.66 -5.07 19.99
N PRO A 327 -11.72 -4.43 19.48
CA PRO A 327 -13.07 -5.00 19.27
C PRO A 327 -13.26 -5.73 17.92
N THR A 328 -12.28 -5.75 17.02
CA THR A 328 -12.44 -6.29 15.66
C THR A 328 -12.57 -7.81 15.68
N TYR A 329 -11.70 -8.49 16.41
CA TYR A 329 -11.85 -9.92 16.72
C TYR A 329 -11.89 -10.10 18.24
N ASN A 330 -12.88 -10.82 18.73
CA ASN A 330 -13.00 -11.13 20.14
C ASN A 330 -13.56 -12.55 20.33
N PRO A 331 -12.79 -13.51 20.88
CA PRO A 331 -13.24 -14.87 21.09
C PRO A 331 -14.37 -15.00 22.15
N GLU A 332 -14.61 -13.97 22.95
CA GLU A 332 -15.64 -13.94 23.99
C GLU A 332 -17.02 -13.51 23.47
N VAL A 333 -17.11 -13.00 22.23
CA VAL A 333 -18.38 -12.64 21.60
C VAL A 333 -18.87 -13.74 20.67
N ASN A 334 -20.11 -13.59 20.17
CA ASN A 334 -20.70 -14.58 19.28
C ASN A 334 -20.00 -14.59 17.90
N ASP A 335 -20.05 -15.75 17.22
CA ASP A 335 -19.43 -15.96 15.91
C ASP A 335 -19.93 -14.97 14.84
N ALA A 336 -21.21 -14.55 14.92
CA ALA A 336 -21.76 -13.57 13.99
C ALA A 336 -20.97 -12.27 13.97
N HIS A 337 -20.52 -11.79 15.14
CA HIS A 337 -19.69 -10.59 15.24
C HIS A 337 -18.32 -10.80 14.58
N ASN A 338 -17.64 -11.89 14.92
CA ASN A 338 -16.31 -12.17 14.38
C ASN A 338 -16.35 -12.37 12.85
N TYR A 339 -17.32 -13.14 12.35
CA TYR A 339 -17.48 -13.33 10.90
C TYR A 339 -17.90 -12.05 10.17
N ALA A 340 -18.75 -11.21 10.77
CA ALA A 340 -19.11 -9.92 10.18
C ALA A 340 -17.89 -8.99 10.06
N ASN A 341 -17.01 -8.97 11.05
CA ASN A 341 -15.79 -8.19 11.03
C ASN A 341 -14.76 -8.75 10.02
N MET A 342 -14.79 -10.06 9.76
CA MET A 342 -13.97 -10.66 8.70
C MET A 342 -14.36 -10.23 7.28
N MET A 343 -15.48 -9.50 7.12
CA MET A 343 -15.76 -8.87 5.84
C MET A 343 -14.63 -7.94 5.40
N ALA A 344 -13.92 -7.29 6.33
CA ALA A 344 -12.75 -6.47 5.99
C ALA A 344 -11.65 -7.31 5.31
N TRP A 345 -11.41 -8.54 5.75
CA TRP A 345 -10.45 -9.45 5.13
C TRP A 345 -10.93 -9.96 3.76
N GLY A 346 -12.23 -10.25 3.66
CA GLY A 346 -12.88 -10.56 2.39
C GLY A 346 -12.84 -9.38 1.40
N HIS A 347 -12.93 -8.15 1.90
CA HIS A 347 -12.76 -6.91 1.17
C HIS A 347 -11.34 -6.85 0.57
N GLU A 348 -10.30 -7.08 1.36
CA GLU A 348 -8.93 -7.09 0.86
C GLU A 348 -8.67 -8.21 -0.16
N ILE A 349 -9.25 -9.39 0.06
CA ILE A 349 -9.20 -10.47 -0.95
C ILE A 349 -9.86 -10.01 -2.25
N THR A 350 -11.00 -9.32 -2.16
CA THR A 350 -11.77 -8.87 -3.33
C THR A 350 -11.07 -7.75 -4.09
N HIS A 351 -10.24 -6.93 -3.42
CA HIS A 351 -9.38 -5.97 -4.10
C HIS A 351 -8.44 -6.61 -5.11
N GLY A 352 -8.07 -7.86 -4.95
CA GLY A 352 -7.36 -8.62 -5.98
C GLY A 352 -8.13 -8.77 -7.30
N PHE A 353 -9.41 -8.45 -7.32
CA PHE A 353 -10.36 -8.73 -8.42
C PHE A 353 -11.29 -7.56 -8.74
N ASP A 354 -11.13 -6.41 -8.10
CA ASP A 354 -11.85 -5.18 -8.39
C ASP A 354 -11.38 -4.52 -9.70
N THR A 355 -11.77 -3.26 -9.93
CA THR A 355 -11.43 -2.53 -11.16
C THR A 355 -9.94 -2.27 -11.35
N ASP A 356 -9.18 -2.24 -10.27
CA ASP A 356 -7.73 -2.04 -10.27
C ASP A 356 -6.97 -3.35 -10.11
N GLY A 357 -7.37 -4.17 -9.14
CA GLY A 357 -6.70 -5.44 -8.86
C GLY A 357 -6.79 -6.46 -9.98
N ALA A 358 -7.89 -6.47 -10.76
CA ALA A 358 -8.04 -7.37 -11.91
C ALA A 358 -6.97 -7.17 -13.00
N ARG A 359 -6.23 -6.06 -12.98
CA ARG A 359 -5.13 -5.74 -13.90
C ARG A 359 -3.81 -6.45 -13.55
N TRP A 360 -3.73 -7.08 -12.38
CA TRP A 360 -2.54 -7.78 -11.89
C TRP A 360 -2.73 -9.28 -11.95
N ASN A 361 -1.71 -10.00 -12.41
CA ASN A 361 -1.72 -11.45 -12.46
C ASN A 361 -1.33 -12.10 -11.11
N LYS A 362 -1.22 -13.42 -11.11
CA LYS A 362 -0.92 -14.22 -9.91
C LYS A 362 0.46 -13.97 -9.28
N ILE A 363 1.41 -13.38 -10.00
CA ILE A 363 2.75 -13.05 -9.50
C ILE A 363 2.96 -11.55 -9.26
N GLY A 364 1.92 -10.74 -9.51
CA GLY A 364 1.98 -9.30 -9.31
C GLY A 364 2.52 -8.51 -10.51
N ASP A 365 2.51 -9.08 -11.71
CA ASP A 365 2.79 -8.34 -12.93
C ASP A 365 1.49 -7.79 -13.52
N LEU A 366 1.60 -6.70 -14.30
CA LEU A 366 0.48 -6.12 -15.01
C LEU A 366 0.05 -6.99 -16.18
N GLU A 367 -0.85 -7.88 -15.91
CA GLU A 367 -1.50 -8.75 -16.85
C GLU A 367 -2.93 -9.02 -16.39
N ASP A 368 -3.89 -8.54 -17.17
CA ASP A 368 -5.32 -8.63 -16.86
C ASP A 368 -5.78 -10.10 -16.69
N ILE A 369 -6.54 -10.36 -15.65
CA ILE A 369 -7.10 -11.71 -15.41
C ILE A 369 -8.19 -12.12 -16.41
N TRP A 370 -8.80 -11.15 -17.11
CA TRP A 370 -9.87 -11.42 -18.08
C TRP A 370 -9.31 -12.02 -19.37
N ALA A 371 -9.66 -13.27 -19.63
CA ALA A 371 -9.15 -14.00 -20.78
C ALA A 371 -9.77 -13.56 -22.12
N SER A 372 -10.88 -12.80 -22.10
CA SER A 372 -11.56 -12.32 -23.31
C SER A 372 -12.09 -10.89 -23.15
N ASP A 373 -12.29 -10.21 -24.28
CA ASP A 373 -12.94 -8.90 -24.31
C ASP A 373 -14.40 -8.97 -23.84
N ALA A 374 -15.08 -10.08 -24.06
CA ALA A 374 -16.44 -10.29 -23.59
C ALA A 374 -16.50 -10.32 -22.04
N ASP A 375 -15.59 -11.03 -21.39
CA ASP A 375 -15.51 -11.06 -19.91
C ASP A 375 -15.18 -9.67 -19.36
N ARG A 376 -14.22 -8.98 -19.98
CA ARG A 376 -13.83 -7.62 -19.59
C ARG A 376 -14.99 -6.63 -19.74
N GLN A 377 -15.77 -6.74 -20.80
CA GLN A 377 -16.93 -5.90 -21.02
C GLN A 377 -18.08 -6.21 -20.06
N GLU A 378 -18.34 -7.47 -19.75
CA GLU A 378 -19.37 -7.84 -18.78
C GLU A 378 -18.98 -7.38 -17.36
N PHE A 379 -17.71 -7.51 -16.97
CA PHE A 379 -17.22 -6.95 -15.70
C PHE A 379 -17.39 -5.42 -15.63
N LYS A 380 -16.99 -4.70 -16.68
CA LYS A 380 -17.18 -3.25 -16.80
C LYS A 380 -18.65 -2.84 -16.67
N LYS A 381 -19.54 -3.58 -17.33
CA LYS A 381 -21.00 -3.34 -17.25
C LYS A 381 -21.52 -3.52 -15.82
N ARG A 382 -21.08 -4.56 -15.10
CA ARG A 382 -21.47 -4.81 -13.70
C ARG A 382 -20.91 -3.75 -12.76
N SER A 383 -19.65 -3.35 -12.96
CA SER A 383 -19.05 -2.24 -12.24
C SER A 383 -19.79 -0.92 -12.51
N GLN A 384 -20.24 -0.69 -13.75
CA GLN A 384 -21.05 0.50 -14.09
C GLN A 384 -22.40 0.50 -13.36
N GLN A 385 -23.07 -0.64 -13.22
CA GLN A 385 -24.29 -0.73 -12.43
C GLN A 385 -24.05 -0.34 -10.96
N LEU A 386 -22.89 -0.71 -10.41
CA LEU A 386 -22.52 -0.33 -9.04
C LEU A 386 -22.23 1.16 -8.94
N ILE A 387 -21.49 1.73 -9.92
CA ILE A 387 -21.24 3.17 -10.03
C ILE A 387 -22.59 3.94 -10.03
N ASP A 388 -23.49 3.55 -10.91
CA ASP A 388 -24.79 4.21 -11.06
C ASP A 388 -25.60 4.13 -9.76
N TYR A 389 -25.59 2.96 -9.11
CA TYR A 389 -26.31 2.74 -7.87
C TYR A 389 -25.75 3.58 -6.72
N TYR A 390 -24.45 3.56 -6.48
CA TYR A 390 -23.82 4.35 -5.41
C TYR A 390 -23.90 5.85 -5.66
N SER A 391 -23.95 6.30 -6.90
CA SER A 391 -24.15 7.71 -7.26
C SER A 391 -25.58 8.22 -6.92
N THR A 392 -26.51 7.33 -6.60
CA THR A 392 -27.85 7.73 -6.11
C THR A 392 -27.85 8.13 -4.63
N PHE A 393 -26.88 7.70 -3.84
CA PHE A 393 -26.84 7.95 -2.40
C PHE A 393 -26.51 9.42 -2.10
N ASP A 394 -27.24 9.99 -1.15
CA ASP A 394 -26.94 11.31 -0.59
C ASP A 394 -25.92 11.16 0.53
N VAL A 395 -24.83 11.90 0.44
CA VAL A 395 -23.82 12.00 1.49
C VAL A 395 -24.36 12.84 2.63
N MET A 396 -24.68 12.22 3.78
CA MET A 396 -25.34 12.85 4.91
C MET A 396 -26.57 13.66 4.45
N PRO A 397 -27.69 13.00 4.14
CA PRO A 397 -28.91 13.67 3.65
C PRO A 397 -29.29 14.85 4.56
N PHE A 398 -29.72 15.94 3.92
CA PHE A 398 -30.12 17.21 4.53
C PHE A 398 -28.97 18.10 5.06
N GLU A 399 -27.72 17.59 5.15
CA GLU A 399 -26.62 18.35 5.75
C GLU A 399 -25.58 18.83 4.71
N THR A 400 -25.25 17.99 3.71
CA THR A 400 -24.18 18.33 2.76
C THR A 400 -24.67 18.78 1.40
N GLY A 401 -25.83 18.29 0.94
CA GLY A 401 -26.33 18.48 -0.41
C GLY A 401 -25.52 17.76 -1.50
N LEU A 402 -24.62 16.86 -1.11
CA LEU A 402 -23.72 16.12 -2.02
C LEU A 402 -24.26 14.73 -2.32
N LYS A 403 -23.92 14.22 -3.50
CA LYS A 403 -24.05 12.82 -3.88
C LYS A 403 -22.72 12.09 -3.69
N ASN A 404 -22.80 10.79 -3.42
CA ASN A 404 -21.62 9.95 -3.45
C ASN A 404 -21.05 9.89 -4.88
N ASP A 405 -19.73 9.93 -5.00
CA ASP A 405 -19.05 9.76 -6.29
C ASP A 405 -18.82 8.26 -6.54
N GLY A 406 -19.85 7.60 -7.10
CA GLY A 406 -19.81 6.17 -7.35
C GLY A 406 -18.70 5.74 -8.32
N ALA A 407 -18.26 6.63 -9.21
CA ALA A 407 -17.16 6.33 -10.13
C ALA A 407 -15.81 6.34 -9.41
N TYR A 408 -15.58 7.31 -8.53
CA TYR A 408 -14.35 7.39 -7.74
C TYR A 408 -14.26 6.28 -6.68
N THR A 409 -15.41 5.87 -6.12
CA THR A 409 -15.46 4.86 -5.05
C THR A 409 -15.72 3.44 -5.55
N VAL A 410 -15.67 3.16 -6.87
CA VAL A 410 -16.12 1.87 -7.43
C VAL A 410 -15.27 0.68 -6.96
N ALA A 411 -13.96 0.81 -6.90
CA ALA A 411 -13.07 -0.27 -6.46
C ALA A 411 -13.43 -0.71 -5.03
N GLU A 412 -13.57 0.26 -4.13
CA GLU A 412 -13.97 0.05 -2.74
C GLU A 412 -15.36 -0.57 -2.61
N ASN A 413 -16.31 -0.09 -3.41
CA ASN A 413 -17.68 -0.63 -3.38
C ASN A 413 -17.77 -2.06 -3.92
N VAL A 414 -16.92 -2.43 -4.91
CA VAL A 414 -16.76 -3.81 -5.40
C VAL A 414 -16.15 -4.69 -4.31
N ALA A 415 -15.14 -4.18 -3.61
CA ALA A 415 -14.46 -4.88 -2.53
C ALA A 415 -15.40 -5.09 -1.32
N ASP A 416 -16.19 -4.08 -0.94
CA ASP A 416 -17.22 -4.20 0.11
C ASP A 416 -18.26 -5.27 -0.21
N LEU A 417 -18.78 -5.25 -1.43
CA LEU A 417 -19.81 -6.22 -1.85
C LEU A 417 -19.24 -7.64 -1.84
N GLY A 418 -18.03 -7.84 -2.37
CA GLY A 418 -17.34 -9.12 -2.36
C GLY A 418 -17.00 -9.58 -0.95
N GLY A 419 -16.42 -8.70 -0.14
CA GLY A 419 -16.05 -8.98 1.25
C GLY A 419 -17.22 -9.43 2.10
N PHE A 420 -18.35 -8.73 1.98
CA PHE A 420 -19.58 -9.14 2.66
C PHE A 420 -20.00 -10.56 2.26
N PHE A 421 -20.06 -10.87 0.96
CA PHE A 421 -20.46 -12.19 0.50
C PHE A 421 -19.50 -13.29 0.95
N LEU A 422 -18.20 -13.03 0.96
CA LEU A 422 -17.21 -14.00 1.43
C LEU A 422 -17.41 -14.33 2.91
N ALA A 423 -17.55 -13.29 3.73
CA ALA A 423 -17.76 -13.45 5.16
C ALA A 423 -19.11 -14.12 5.47
N TYR A 424 -20.18 -13.67 4.82
CA TYR A 424 -21.53 -14.22 5.03
C TYR A 424 -21.65 -15.67 4.61
N ASP A 425 -21.16 -16.05 3.43
CA ASP A 425 -21.21 -17.42 2.96
C ASP A 425 -20.37 -18.35 3.83
N SER A 426 -19.18 -17.89 4.27
CA SER A 426 -18.35 -18.65 5.21
C SER A 426 -19.07 -18.85 6.54
N TYR A 427 -19.69 -17.80 7.07
CA TYR A 427 -20.49 -17.90 8.30
C TYR A 427 -21.66 -18.87 8.16
N VAL A 428 -22.42 -18.79 7.08
CA VAL A 428 -23.56 -19.71 6.85
C VAL A 428 -23.09 -21.16 6.73
N LYS A 429 -21.94 -21.40 6.08
CA LYS A 429 -21.33 -22.75 6.03
C LYS A 429 -20.93 -23.24 7.42
N HIS A 430 -20.29 -22.38 8.20
CA HIS A 430 -19.90 -22.65 9.58
C HIS A 430 -21.11 -23.02 10.43
N LEU A 431 -22.21 -22.26 10.41
CA LEU A 431 -23.45 -22.54 11.11
C LEU A 431 -24.07 -23.90 10.72
N LYS A 432 -24.14 -24.17 9.42
CA LYS A 432 -24.67 -25.46 8.92
C LYS A 432 -23.81 -26.63 9.38
N LYS A 433 -22.51 -26.49 9.42
CA LYS A 433 -21.58 -27.51 9.94
C LYS A 433 -21.77 -27.75 11.45
N GLN A 434 -22.18 -26.72 12.19
CA GLN A 434 -22.57 -26.83 13.60
C GLN A 434 -23.99 -27.35 13.82
N GLY A 435 -24.76 -27.60 12.76
CA GLY A 435 -26.11 -28.17 12.83
C GLY A 435 -27.23 -27.14 12.99
N PHE A 436 -26.98 -25.85 12.83
CA PHE A 436 -28.02 -24.82 12.86
C PHE A 436 -28.98 -24.97 11.67
N THR A 437 -30.28 -24.97 11.95
CA THR A 437 -31.38 -25.08 10.96
C THR A 437 -32.57 -24.21 11.37
N GLY A 438 -33.53 -24.02 10.46
CA GLY A 438 -34.82 -23.35 10.75
C GLY A 438 -34.62 -21.95 11.38
N ASP A 439 -35.42 -21.69 12.42
CA ASP A 439 -35.41 -20.37 13.11
C ASP A 439 -34.08 -20.03 13.78
N GLN A 440 -33.35 -21.05 14.25
CA GLN A 440 -32.03 -20.84 14.83
C GLN A 440 -31.03 -20.31 13.78
N LEU A 441 -31.01 -20.93 12.60
CA LEU A 441 -30.20 -20.46 11.49
C LEU A 441 -30.61 -19.03 11.04
N ARG A 442 -31.93 -18.80 10.97
CA ARG A 442 -32.48 -17.47 10.63
C ARG A 442 -32.01 -16.40 11.61
N LEU A 443 -32.09 -16.66 12.92
CA LEU A 443 -31.64 -15.73 13.95
C LEU A 443 -30.13 -15.43 13.84
N GLN A 444 -29.30 -16.44 13.60
CA GLN A 444 -27.84 -16.22 13.45
C GLN A 444 -27.51 -15.41 12.19
N LYS A 445 -28.23 -15.63 11.10
CA LYS A 445 -28.10 -14.79 9.90
C LYS A 445 -28.47 -13.34 10.18
N GLN A 446 -29.57 -13.07 10.91
CA GLN A 446 -29.93 -11.70 11.32
C GLN A 446 -28.82 -11.05 12.14
N ARG A 447 -28.26 -11.76 13.12
CA ARG A 447 -27.13 -11.27 13.94
C ARG A 447 -25.90 -10.89 13.11
N PHE A 448 -25.63 -11.61 12.02
CA PHE A 448 -24.53 -11.23 11.13
C PHE A 448 -24.77 -9.87 10.47
N TYR A 449 -25.96 -9.63 9.93
CA TYR A 449 -26.31 -8.34 9.34
C TYR A 449 -26.27 -7.20 10.36
N GLU A 450 -26.75 -7.43 11.58
CA GLU A 450 -26.68 -6.46 12.68
C GLU A 450 -25.23 -6.17 13.05
N ALA A 451 -24.38 -7.18 13.15
CA ALA A 451 -22.95 -7.03 13.43
C ALA A 451 -22.20 -6.31 12.31
N TYR A 452 -22.57 -6.58 11.04
CA TYR A 452 -22.05 -5.85 9.89
C TYR A 452 -22.40 -4.35 9.95
N GLY A 453 -23.66 -4.03 10.27
CA GLY A 453 -24.07 -2.64 10.50
C GLY A 453 -23.35 -2.00 11.68
N TYR A 454 -23.05 -2.76 12.74
CA TYR A 454 -22.29 -2.30 13.88
C TYR A 454 -20.81 -2.03 13.53
N PHE A 455 -20.17 -2.89 12.73
CA PHE A 455 -18.80 -2.70 12.27
C PHE A 455 -18.60 -1.33 11.58
N TRP A 456 -19.55 -0.92 10.76
CA TRP A 456 -19.55 0.37 10.07
C TRP A 456 -20.17 1.52 10.88
N SER A 457 -20.49 1.31 12.17
CA SER A 457 -21.07 2.37 12.99
C SER A 457 -20.06 3.49 13.23
N GLY A 458 -20.45 4.72 12.90
CA GLY A 458 -19.62 5.88 13.06
C GLY A 458 -20.39 7.18 12.85
N LYS A 459 -19.80 8.30 13.27
CA LYS A 459 -20.37 9.64 13.12
C LYS A 459 -19.42 10.53 12.37
N TRP A 460 -19.99 11.28 11.44
CA TRP A 460 -19.30 12.31 10.68
C TRP A 460 -19.90 13.68 11.01
N THR A 461 -19.10 14.74 11.05
CA THR A 461 -19.61 16.10 10.87
C THR A 461 -19.86 16.34 9.39
N ALA A 462 -20.81 17.23 9.08
CA ALA A 462 -21.07 17.59 7.68
C ALA A 462 -19.82 18.13 6.97
N GLU A 463 -18.98 18.86 7.69
CA GLU A 463 -17.71 19.38 7.17
C GLU A 463 -16.73 18.24 6.83
N ASN A 464 -16.49 17.30 7.76
CA ASN A 464 -15.60 16.18 7.50
C ASN A 464 -16.12 15.27 6.38
N ALA A 465 -17.43 15.03 6.32
CA ALA A 465 -18.03 14.29 5.23
C ALA A 465 -17.81 14.98 3.85
N LYS A 466 -17.96 16.31 3.78
CA LYS A 466 -17.65 17.09 2.57
C LYS A 466 -16.17 16.99 2.20
N ASN A 467 -15.28 17.19 3.17
CA ASN A 467 -13.83 17.14 2.95
C ASN A 467 -13.40 15.76 2.42
N LYS A 468 -13.93 14.66 2.97
CA LYS A 468 -13.65 13.31 2.48
C LYS A 468 -14.19 13.08 1.07
N THR A 469 -15.43 13.53 0.78
CA THR A 469 -16.07 13.28 -0.51
C THR A 469 -15.45 14.11 -1.65
N LEU A 470 -15.01 15.32 -1.39
CA LEU A 470 -14.51 16.26 -2.40
C LEU A 470 -12.99 16.45 -2.37
N GLY A 471 -12.33 16.08 -1.28
CA GLY A 471 -11.01 16.58 -0.95
C GLY A 471 -11.04 18.02 -0.42
N ASN A 472 -9.98 18.47 0.19
CA ASN A 472 -9.79 19.85 0.62
C ASN A 472 -8.30 20.20 0.63
N GLU A 473 -7.79 20.67 -0.50
CA GLU A 473 -6.38 21.02 -0.69
C GLU A 473 -5.91 22.06 0.34
N ALA A 474 -6.75 23.05 0.67
CA ALA A 474 -6.40 24.08 1.65
C ALA A 474 -6.17 23.53 3.06
N LYS A 475 -6.70 22.34 3.35
CA LYS A 475 -6.54 21.62 4.63
C LYS A 475 -5.62 20.40 4.51
N GLY A 476 -5.03 20.15 3.34
CA GLY A 476 -4.23 18.96 3.09
C GLY A 476 -5.02 17.65 3.16
N VAL A 477 -6.34 17.69 2.92
CA VAL A 477 -7.20 16.49 2.95
C VAL A 477 -7.40 15.99 1.52
N ALA A 478 -6.87 14.81 1.23
CA ALA A 478 -7.13 14.12 -0.03
C ALA A 478 -8.59 13.67 -0.13
N LYS A 479 -9.11 13.56 -1.35
CA LYS A 479 -10.40 12.91 -1.60
C LYS A 479 -10.28 11.43 -1.23
N ASP A 480 -11.25 10.91 -0.47
CA ASP A 480 -11.27 9.52 -0.01
C ASP A 480 -11.94 8.63 -1.07
N GLU A 481 -11.31 7.53 -1.41
CA GLU A 481 -11.83 6.53 -2.35
C GLU A 481 -12.94 5.64 -1.76
N HIS A 482 -13.17 5.72 -0.44
CA HIS A 482 -14.24 5.00 0.22
C HIS A 482 -15.55 5.81 0.27
N SER A 483 -16.66 5.14 0.01
CA SER A 483 -17.99 5.65 0.39
C SER A 483 -18.10 5.80 1.91
N LEU A 484 -18.95 6.71 2.41
CA LEU A 484 -19.14 6.84 3.86
C LEU A 484 -19.84 5.59 4.45
N PHE A 485 -19.71 5.40 5.75
CA PHE A 485 -20.14 4.18 6.46
C PHE A 485 -21.59 3.76 6.16
N ARG A 486 -22.52 4.73 6.10
CA ARG A 486 -23.91 4.43 5.80
C ARG A 486 -24.12 3.89 4.39
N GLU A 487 -23.40 4.43 3.44
CA GLU A 487 -23.43 4.01 2.05
C GLU A 487 -22.78 2.64 1.89
N ARG A 488 -21.69 2.36 2.61
CA ARG A 488 -21.03 1.04 2.65
C ARG A 488 -21.97 -0.05 3.18
N VAL A 489 -22.79 0.25 4.22
CA VAL A 489 -23.81 -0.69 4.70
C VAL A 489 -24.95 -0.85 3.70
N ASN A 490 -25.62 0.25 3.36
CA ASN A 490 -26.86 0.21 2.56
C ASN A 490 -26.59 -0.28 1.13
N GLY A 491 -25.48 0.15 0.53
CA GLY A 491 -25.08 -0.28 -0.81
C GLY A 491 -24.84 -1.77 -0.93
N VAL A 492 -24.40 -2.41 0.16
CA VAL A 492 -24.16 -3.85 0.22
C VAL A 492 -25.43 -4.64 0.55
N VAL A 493 -26.09 -4.34 1.70
CA VAL A 493 -27.21 -5.18 2.19
C VAL A 493 -28.39 -5.22 1.22
N THR A 494 -28.66 -4.11 0.53
CA THR A 494 -29.72 -4.02 -0.48
C THR A 494 -29.46 -4.86 -1.73
N ASN A 495 -28.24 -5.28 -1.94
CA ASN A 495 -27.85 -6.19 -3.02
C ASN A 495 -27.78 -7.67 -2.57
N THR A 496 -28.15 -8.00 -1.34
CA THR A 496 -28.23 -9.38 -0.84
C THR A 496 -29.68 -9.89 -0.84
N ASP A 497 -29.89 -11.17 -1.07
CA ASP A 497 -31.27 -11.72 -1.12
C ASP A 497 -31.81 -11.97 0.28
N ASP A 498 -31.02 -12.56 1.16
CA ASP A 498 -31.43 -12.93 2.51
C ASP A 498 -31.89 -11.74 3.37
N TRP A 499 -31.36 -10.52 3.14
CA TRP A 499 -31.74 -9.34 3.90
C TRP A 499 -33.23 -9.04 3.83
N TYR A 500 -33.84 -9.20 2.65
CA TYR A 500 -35.25 -8.93 2.44
C TYR A 500 -36.14 -9.86 3.25
N ASP A 501 -35.81 -11.15 3.26
CA ASP A 501 -36.57 -12.16 4.02
C ASP A 501 -36.31 -12.04 5.52
N LEU A 502 -35.04 -11.79 5.92
CA LEU A 502 -34.66 -11.75 7.33
C LEU A 502 -35.31 -10.57 8.07
N PHE A 503 -35.42 -9.41 7.41
CA PHE A 503 -35.93 -8.17 8.00
C PHE A 503 -37.31 -7.76 7.48
N ASP A 504 -38.00 -8.63 6.76
CA ASP A 504 -39.36 -8.43 6.23
C ASP A 504 -39.48 -7.15 5.36
N VAL A 505 -38.46 -6.85 4.54
CA VAL A 505 -38.38 -5.65 3.69
C VAL A 505 -39.35 -5.76 2.52
N LYS A 506 -40.23 -4.77 2.38
CA LYS A 506 -41.32 -4.76 1.39
C LYS A 506 -40.98 -3.89 0.18
N PRO A 507 -41.64 -4.11 -0.98
CA PRO A 507 -41.48 -3.27 -2.17
C PRO A 507 -41.79 -1.77 -1.96
N THR A 508 -42.51 -1.43 -0.90
CA THR A 508 -42.85 -0.06 -0.52
C THR A 508 -41.78 0.63 0.33
N ASP A 509 -40.79 -0.11 0.80
CA ASP A 509 -39.77 0.43 1.69
C ASP A 509 -38.70 1.19 0.91
N LYS A 510 -38.14 2.25 1.52
CA LYS A 510 -37.22 3.19 0.87
C LYS A 510 -35.99 2.53 0.21
N PHE A 511 -35.48 1.47 0.83
CA PHE A 511 -34.27 0.79 0.36
C PHE A 511 -34.57 -0.53 -0.38
N TYR A 512 -35.82 -0.74 -0.80
CA TYR A 512 -36.14 -1.94 -1.57
C TYR A 512 -35.52 -1.86 -2.97
N VAL A 513 -34.77 -2.89 -3.33
CA VAL A 513 -34.25 -3.13 -4.68
C VAL A 513 -34.85 -4.45 -5.20
N ALA A 514 -35.55 -4.35 -6.34
CA ALA A 514 -36.16 -5.53 -6.95
C ALA A 514 -35.10 -6.59 -7.31
N PRO A 515 -35.40 -7.90 -7.19
CA PRO A 515 -34.39 -8.96 -7.35
C PRO A 515 -33.56 -8.88 -8.62
N GLU A 516 -34.19 -8.53 -9.76
CA GLU A 516 -33.55 -8.40 -11.06
C GLU A 516 -32.63 -7.17 -11.18
N LYS A 517 -32.70 -6.23 -10.24
CA LYS A 517 -31.87 -5.02 -10.17
C LYS A 517 -30.72 -5.15 -9.16
N ARG A 518 -30.70 -6.25 -8.37
CA ARG A 518 -29.63 -6.48 -7.40
C ARG A 518 -28.34 -6.79 -8.13
N ILE A 519 -27.28 -6.09 -7.78
CA ILE A 519 -26.00 -6.19 -8.47
C ILE A 519 -25.26 -7.43 -7.99
N ARG A 520 -24.75 -8.22 -8.93
CA ARG A 520 -23.98 -9.44 -8.69
C ARG A 520 -22.70 -9.37 -9.51
N ILE A 521 -21.57 -9.23 -8.84
CA ILE A 521 -20.25 -9.25 -9.49
C ILE A 521 -19.64 -10.64 -9.35
N TRP A 522 -19.57 -11.15 -8.11
CA TRP A 522 -18.95 -12.44 -7.77
C TRP A 522 -19.97 -13.53 -7.41
#